data_fa9fa1690e2b93045236bb393b24b69c
#
_entry.id   fa9fa1690e2b93045236bb393b24b69c
#
_cell.length_a   1.000
_cell.length_b   1.000
_cell.length_c   1.000
_cell.angle_alpha   90.00
_cell.angle_beta   90.00
_cell.angle_gamma   90.00
#
_symmetry.space_group_name_H-M   'P 1'
#
loop_
_entity.id
_entity.type
_entity.pdbx_description
1 polymer ?
#
loop_
_entity_poly.entity_id
_entity_poly.type
_entity_poly.pdbx_seq_one_letter_code
_entity_poly.pdbx_strand_id
1 'polypeptide(L)'
;EKREKQLQEWNDIGYETVSHSTVLQAVSVCVNGACSRKDILNKIDKQEFINIWEEIDDDFGKAIDYLKKALGVAVSKLLPYDGLLVPFVYFFHKHPQTPSAIQSKYLKDYFWRCVLTNRFSNALESKLAQDVTHVMDEIIQGNQPQYEQGIDVTYEFLKRNGTFSTGNALIKGLLCLLA
;
A
#
# COMPACT_ATOMS: atom_id res chain seq x y z
N GLU A 1 9.39 -6.40 -22.05
CA GLU A 1 10.83 -6.08 -21.89
C GLU A 1 11.06 -5.14 -20.69
N LYS A 2 10.57 -3.85 -20.67
CA LYS A 2 10.73 -2.95 -19.48
C LYS A 2 10.11 -3.55 -18.22
N ARG A 3 8.93 -4.13 -18.31
CA ARG A 3 8.21 -4.76 -17.20
C ARG A 3 8.87 -6.05 -16.71
N GLU A 4 9.43 -6.85 -17.58
CA GLU A 4 10.16 -8.07 -17.21
C GLU A 4 11.42 -7.73 -16.42
N LYS A 5 12.12 -6.68 -16.82
CA LYS A 5 13.26 -6.15 -16.09
C LYS A 5 12.86 -5.70 -14.66
N GLN A 6 11.76 -4.97 -14.52
CA GLN A 6 11.26 -4.53 -13.22
C GLN A 6 10.82 -5.71 -12.33
N LEU A 7 10.13 -6.70 -12.88
CA LEU A 7 9.79 -7.91 -12.13
C LEU A 7 11.04 -8.64 -11.64
N GLN A 8 12.13 -8.61 -12.41
CA GLN A 8 13.41 -9.15 -11.98
C GLN A 8 14.03 -8.33 -10.86
N GLU A 9 14.02 -7.00 -10.96
CA GLU A 9 14.48 -6.09 -9.90
C GLU A 9 13.68 -6.29 -8.60
N TRP A 10 12.35 -6.44 -8.68
CA TRP A 10 11.51 -6.73 -7.52
C TRP A 10 11.76 -8.11 -6.94
N ASN A 11 12.07 -9.12 -7.77
CA ASN A 11 12.48 -10.44 -7.32
C ASN A 11 13.77 -10.36 -6.49
N ASP A 12 14.76 -9.59 -6.94
CA ASP A 12 16.04 -9.42 -6.27
C ASP A 12 15.91 -8.78 -4.88
N ILE A 13 14.86 -7.97 -4.67
CA ILE A 13 14.57 -7.34 -3.38
C ILE A 13 13.50 -8.05 -2.55
N GLY A 14 12.98 -9.21 -3.00
CA GLY A 14 11.99 -10.02 -2.30
C GLY A 14 10.55 -9.54 -2.44
N TYR A 15 10.24 -8.79 -3.51
CA TYR A 15 8.89 -8.29 -3.81
C TYR A 15 8.27 -8.94 -5.06
N GLU A 16 8.68 -10.16 -5.36
CA GLU A 16 8.27 -10.95 -6.53
C GLU A 16 6.78 -11.31 -6.56
N THR A 17 6.09 -11.28 -5.42
CA THR A 17 4.67 -11.67 -5.35
C THR A 17 3.69 -10.53 -5.60
N VAL A 18 4.17 -9.30 -5.82
CA VAL A 18 3.31 -8.17 -6.16
C VAL A 18 2.58 -8.43 -7.48
N SER A 19 1.25 -8.44 -7.42
CA SER A 19 0.42 -8.81 -8.56
C SER A 19 0.37 -7.71 -9.62
N HIS A 20 0.15 -8.11 -10.87
CA HIS A 20 -0.10 -7.15 -11.96
C HIS A 20 -1.32 -6.26 -11.70
N SER A 21 -2.32 -6.81 -11.01
CA SER A 21 -3.51 -6.05 -10.62
C SER A 21 -3.12 -4.91 -9.67
N THR A 22 -2.27 -5.17 -8.69
CA THR A 22 -1.76 -4.16 -7.76
C THR A 22 -1.02 -3.04 -8.47
N VAL A 23 -0.20 -3.39 -9.47
CA VAL A 23 0.52 -2.40 -10.29
C VAL A 23 -0.45 -1.52 -11.09
N LEU A 24 -1.42 -2.12 -11.77
CA LEU A 24 -2.42 -1.37 -12.53
C LEU A 24 -3.29 -0.50 -11.64
N GLN A 25 -3.64 -0.97 -10.44
CA GLN A 25 -4.38 -0.19 -9.45
C GLN A 25 -3.57 1.02 -8.97
N ALA A 26 -2.27 0.85 -8.70
CA ALA A 26 -1.39 1.94 -8.31
C ALA A 26 -1.28 3.01 -9.41
N VAL A 27 -1.03 2.59 -10.65
CA VAL A 27 -1.00 3.52 -11.81
C VAL A 27 -2.32 4.26 -11.93
N SER A 28 -3.45 3.55 -11.88
CA SER A 28 -4.77 4.14 -12.02
C SER A 28 -5.07 5.17 -10.93
N VAL A 29 -4.73 4.86 -9.70
CA VAL A 29 -4.90 5.77 -8.55
C VAL A 29 -4.02 7.03 -8.71
N CYS A 30 -2.77 6.88 -9.14
CA CYS A 30 -1.86 8.02 -9.34
C CYS A 30 -2.36 8.96 -10.45
N VAL A 31 -2.92 8.40 -11.53
CA VAL A 31 -3.42 9.17 -12.69
C VAL A 31 -4.77 9.83 -12.40
N ASN A 32 -5.72 9.11 -11.83
CA ASN A 32 -7.11 9.56 -11.77
C ASN A 32 -7.80 9.40 -10.40
N GLY A 33 -7.08 8.99 -9.36
CA GLY A 33 -7.62 8.84 -7.99
C GLY A 33 -8.56 7.64 -7.79
N ALA A 34 -8.74 6.79 -8.80
CA ALA A 34 -9.64 5.64 -8.77
C ALA A 34 -8.97 4.41 -9.39
N CYS A 35 -9.36 3.21 -8.97
CA CYS A 35 -8.70 1.99 -9.41
C CYS A 35 -9.66 0.81 -9.65
N SER A 36 -10.95 1.10 -9.91
CA SER A 36 -11.86 0.05 -10.33
C SER A 36 -11.45 -0.50 -11.71
N ARG A 37 -11.85 -1.74 -11.99
CA ARG A 37 -11.60 -2.33 -13.32
C ARG A 37 -12.10 -1.42 -14.46
N LYS A 38 -13.22 -0.74 -14.25
CA LYS A 38 -13.78 0.20 -15.23
C LYS A 38 -12.88 1.44 -15.40
N ASP A 39 -12.34 1.96 -14.30
CA ASP A 39 -11.42 3.11 -14.36
C ASP A 39 -10.13 2.74 -15.09
N ILE A 40 -9.54 1.58 -14.77
CA ILE A 40 -8.32 1.10 -15.43
C ILE A 40 -8.54 0.93 -16.95
N LEU A 41 -9.65 0.32 -17.36
CA LEU A 41 -9.92 0.05 -18.78
C LEU A 41 -10.31 1.29 -19.60
N ASN A 42 -10.97 2.26 -18.99
CA ASN A 42 -11.58 3.38 -19.71
C ASN A 42 -10.80 4.70 -19.57
N LYS A 43 -9.94 4.82 -18.56
CA LYS A 43 -9.28 6.09 -18.23
C LYS A 43 -7.76 6.05 -18.39
N ILE A 44 -7.19 4.88 -18.68
CA ILE A 44 -5.75 4.75 -18.89
C ILE A 44 -5.55 4.17 -20.28
N ASP A 45 -5.05 4.96 -21.21
CA ASP A 45 -4.61 4.43 -22.49
C ASP A 45 -3.18 3.90 -22.42
N LYS A 46 -2.79 3.14 -23.44
CA LYS A 46 -1.46 2.51 -23.52
C LYS A 46 -0.33 3.56 -23.52
N GLN A 47 -0.53 4.69 -24.20
CA GLN A 47 0.51 5.71 -24.32
C GLN A 47 0.69 6.46 -23.00
N GLU A 48 -0.39 6.80 -22.33
CA GLU A 48 -0.38 7.41 -21.00
C GLU A 48 0.31 6.51 -19.97
N PHE A 49 -0.01 5.21 -20.00
CA PHE A 49 0.67 4.22 -19.14
C PHE A 49 2.18 4.19 -19.40
N ILE A 50 2.61 4.18 -20.67
CA ILE A 50 4.04 4.16 -21.01
C ILE A 50 4.75 5.43 -20.54
N ASN A 51 4.10 6.58 -20.69
CA ASN A 51 4.69 7.88 -20.33
C ASN A 51 4.90 8.04 -18.83
N ILE A 52 3.96 7.57 -18.01
CA ILE A 52 4.02 7.70 -16.55
C ILE A 52 4.80 6.54 -15.89
N TRP A 53 5.07 5.49 -16.63
CA TRP A 53 5.61 4.25 -16.08
C TRP A 53 6.95 4.43 -15.35
N GLU A 54 7.89 5.19 -15.92
CA GLU A 54 9.23 5.37 -15.34
C GLU A 54 9.15 6.13 -13.99
N GLU A 55 8.23 7.09 -13.89
CA GLU A 55 8.00 7.86 -12.66
C GLU A 55 7.38 6.97 -11.59
N ILE A 56 6.32 6.23 -11.93
CA ILE A 56 5.64 5.33 -10.98
C ILE A 56 6.53 4.17 -10.55
N ASP A 57 7.42 3.69 -11.41
CA ASP A 57 8.39 2.66 -11.05
C ASP A 57 9.33 3.13 -9.92
N ASP A 58 9.85 4.35 -10.02
CA ASP A 58 10.64 4.97 -8.96
C ASP A 58 9.82 5.14 -7.65
N ASP A 59 8.54 5.50 -7.76
CA ASP A 59 7.65 5.63 -6.61
C ASP A 59 7.33 4.27 -5.95
N PHE A 60 7.25 3.18 -6.73
CA PHE A 60 7.22 1.82 -6.18
C PHE A 60 8.48 1.50 -5.39
N GLY A 61 9.65 1.85 -5.92
CA GLY A 61 10.94 1.68 -5.23
C GLY A 61 10.94 2.39 -3.87
N LYS A 62 10.52 3.66 -3.82
CA LYS A 62 10.42 4.45 -2.58
C LYS A 62 9.41 3.85 -1.60
N ALA A 63 8.24 3.41 -2.07
CA ALA A 63 7.21 2.79 -1.24
C ALA A 63 7.70 1.47 -0.62
N ILE A 64 8.34 0.60 -1.42
CA ILE A 64 8.92 -0.65 -0.96
C ILE A 64 10.03 -0.39 0.07
N ASP A 65 10.90 0.54 -0.19
CA ASP A 65 11.97 0.95 0.72
C ASP A 65 11.43 1.45 2.06
N TYR A 66 10.37 2.24 2.03
CA TYR A 66 9.70 2.72 3.24
C TYR A 66 9.04 1.57 4.02
N LEU A 67 8.31 0.69 3.34
CA LEU A 67 7.70 -0.49 3.95
C LEU A 67 8.75 -1.39 4.62
N LYS A 68 9.89 -1.60 3.99
CA LYS A 68 11.00 -2.39 4.55
C LYS A 68 11.62 -1.71 5.77
N LYS A 69 12.04 -0.45 5.64
CA LYS A 69 12.84 0.27 6.64
C LYS A 69 12.02 0.77 7.82
N ALA A 70 10.79 1.22 7.57
CA ALA A 70 9.97 1.89 8.60
C ALA A 70 8.91 0.97 9.22
N LEU A 71 8.50 -0.09 8.51
CA LEU A 71 7.40 -0.96 8.90
C LEU A 71 7.79 -2.45 9.03
N GLY A 72 9.06 -2.80 8.78
CA GLY A 72 9.55 -4.18 8.90
C GLY A 72 8.99 -5.16 7.85
N VAL A 73 8.40 -4.66 6.75
CA VAL A 73 7.89 -5.52 5.67
C VAL A 73 9.06 -5.92 4.77
N ALA A 74 9.89 -6.85 5.23
CA ALA A 74 11.13 -7.22 4.56
C ALA A 74 10.92 -7.82 3.16
N VAL A 75 9.82 -8.55 2.96
CA VAL A 75 9.47 -9.22 1.69
C VAL A 75 7.96 -9.08 1.42
N SER A 76 7.56 -9.15 0.16
CA SER A 76 6.14 -9.01 -0.25
C SER A 76 5.21 -10.03 0.41
N LYS A 77 5.70 -11.22 0.73
CA LYS A 77 4.93 -12.26 1.46
C LYS A 77 4.50 -11.83 2.87
N LEU A 78 5.20 -10.86 3.48
CA LEU A 78 4.84 -10.26 4.76
C LEU A 78 3.87 -9.08 4.63
N LEU A 79 3.58 -8.59 3.42
CA LEU A 79 2.51 -7.61 3.24
C LEU A 79 1.19 -8.18 3.78
N PRO A 80 0.52 -7.51 4.72
CA PRO A 80 -0.79 -7.93 5.21
C PRO A 80 -1.82 -8.12 4.10
N TYR A 81 -1.79 -7.21 3.13
CA TYR A 81 -2.58 -7.22 1.90
C TYR A 81 -1.73 -6.67 0.75
N ASP A 82 -1.77 -7.30 -0.43
CA ASP A 82 -1.03 -6.82 -1.61
C ASP A 82 -1.45 -5.40 -2.00
N GLY A 83 -2.75 -5.09 -1.91
CA GLY A 83 -3.28 -3.76 -2.20
C GLY A 83 -2.79 -2.66 -1.27
N LEU A 84 -2.21 -3.00 -0.10
CA LEU A 84 -1.67 -2.03 0.84
C LEU A 84 -0.48 -1.24 0.23
N LEU A 85 0.20 -1.80 -0.76
CA LEU A 85 1.27 -1.11 -1.48
C LEU A 85 0.75 0.13 -2.24
N VAL A 86 -0.48 0.07 -2.77
CA VAL A 86 -1.06 1.13 -3.63
C VAL A 86 -1.12 2.51 -2.96
N PRO A 87 -1.65 2.67 -1.74
CA PRO A 87 -1.65 3.98 -1.06
C PRO A 87 -0.24 4.52 -0.75
N PHE A 88 0.73 3.64 -0.50
CA PHE A 88 2.12 4.08 -0.29
C PHE A 88 2.76 4.55 -1.59
N VAL A 89 2.52 3.87 -2.72
CA VAL A 89 2.97 4.34 -4.05
C VAL A 89 2.34 5.70 -4.36
N TYR A 90 1.03 5.87 -4.14
CA TYR A 90 0.36 7.15 -4.31
C TYR A 90 0.97 8.25 -3.43
N PHE A 91 1.27 7.95 -2.17
CA PHE A 91 1.91 8.92 -1.28
C PHE A 91 3.24 9.41 -1.87
N PHE A 92 4.13 8.51 -2.31
CA PHE A 92 5.43 8.88 -2.86
C PHE A 92 5.33 9.54 -4.24
N HIS A 93 4.31 9.21 -5.03
CA HIS A 93 4.01 9.88 -6.28
C HIS A 93 3.65 11.37 -6.07
N LYS A 94 2.82 11.66 -5.08
CA LYS A 94 2.42 13.03 -4.74
C LYS A 94 3.44 13.77 -3.86
N HIS A 95 4.25 13.05 -3.11
CA HIS A 95 5.25 13.57 -2.17
C HIS A 95 6.58 12.80 -2.32
N PRO A 96 7.39 13.13 -3.34
CA PRO A 96 8.60 12.37 -3.66
C PRO A 96 9.74 12.51 -2.65
N GLN A 97 9.62 13.45 -1.68
CA GLN A 97 10.60 13.67 -0.64
C GLN A 97 10.49 12.64 0.49
N THR A 98 11.52 12.56 1.32
CA THR A 98 11.46 11.77 2.55
C THR A 98 10.34 12.28 3.46
N PRO A 99 9.46 11.40 3.94
CA PRO A 99 8.39 11.80 4.85
C PRO A 99 8.92 12.47 6.10
N SER A 100 8.31 13.58 6.52
CA SER A 100 8.57 14.23 7.79
C SER A 100 8.24 13.30 8.97
N ALA A 101 8.68 13.65 10.18
CA ALA A 101 8.38 12.86 11.37
C ALA A 101 6.87 12.69 11.60
N ILE A 102 6.08 13.74 11.32
CA ILE A 102 4.62 13.68 11.46
C ILE A 102 3.97 12.81 10.38
N GLN A 103 4.39 12.93 9.13
CA GLN A 103 3.92 12.09 8.03
C GLN A 103 4.28 10.62 8.28
N SER A 104 5.51 10.33 8.72
CA SER A 104 5.93 8.98 9.08
C SER A 104 5.10 8.38 10.22
N LYS A 105 4.75 9.19 11.23
CA LYS A 105 3.83 8.77 12.30
C LYS A 105 2.47 8.36 11.73
N TYR A 106 1.89 9.17 10.85
CA TYR A 106 0.57 8.89 10.26
C TYR A 106 0.59 7.73 9.26
N LEU A 107 1.66 7.57 8.48
CA LEU A 107 1.84 6.40 7.61
C LEU A 107 1.92 5.10 8.40
N LYS A 108 2.62 5.11 9.56
CA LYS A 108 2.68 3.96 10.48
C LYS A 108 1.31 3.67 11.10
N ASP A 109 0.59 4.70 11.57
CA ASP A 109 -0.76 4.56 12.10
C ASP A 109 -1.72 3.99 11.05
N TYR A 110 -1.66 4.49 9.81
CA TYR A 110 -2.45 3.97 8.69
C TYR A 110 -2.18 2.49 8.42
N PHE A 111 -0.91 2.09 8.35
CA PHE A 111 -0.53 0.68 8.16
C PHE A 111 -1.17 -0.21 9.22
N TRP A 112 -1.01 0.14 10.49
CA TRP A 112 -1.55 -0.64 11.60
C TRP A 112 -3.08 -0.65 11.64
N ARG A 113 -3.72 0.45 11.26
CA ARG A 113 -5.17 0.48 11.12
C ARG A 113 -5.66 -0.48 10.04
N CYS A 114 -5.01 -0.52 8.88
CA CYS A 114 -5.37 -1.47 7.83
C CYS A 114 -5.26 -2.92 8.30
N VAL A 115 -4.23 -3.24 9.09
CA VAL A 115 -4.01 -4.57 9.67
C VAL A 115 -5.10 -4.91 10.70
N LEU A 116 -5.31 -4.03 11.68
CA LEU A 116 -6.15 -4.29 12.85
C LEU A 116 -7.65 -4.21 12.55
N THR A 117 -8.07 -3.45 11.53
CA THR A 117 -9.47 -3.34 11.12
C THR A 117 -9.83 -4.28 9.96
N ASN A 118 -8.89 -5.12 9.49
CA ASN A 118 -9.07 -5.92 8.28
C ASN A 118 -9.52 -5.08 7.07
N ARG A 119 -8.95 -3.86 6.91
CA ARG A 119 -9.41 -2.84 5.95
C ARG A 119 -9.66 -3.40 4.56
N PHE A 120 -8.73 -4.19 4.04
CA PHE A 120 -8.76 -4.69 2.66
C PHE A 120 -9.26 -6.14 2.52
N SER A 121 -9.98 -6.66 3.50
CA SER A 121 -10.58 -7.99 3.40
C SER A 121 -11.73 -8.08 2.39
N ASN A 122 -12.35 -6.96 2.05
CA ASN A 122 -13.42 -6.84 1.05
C ASN A 122 -13.43 -5.44 0.41
N ALA A 123 -14.14 -5.28 -0.70
CA ALA A 123 -14.34 -4.02 -1.42
C ALA A 123 -13.02 -3.23 -1.65
N LEU A 124 -11.95 -3.93 -2.01
CA LEU A 124 -10.58 -3.39 -2.11
C LEU A 124 -10.53 -2.11 -2.94
N GLU A 125 -11.05 -2.11 -4.16
CA GLU A 125 -10.97 -0.99 -5.10
C GLU A 125 -11.62 0.29 -4.54
N SER A 126 -12.81 0.17 -3.95
CA SER A 126 -13.52 1.30 -3.34
C SER A 126 -12.77 1.85 -2.13
N LYS A 127 -12.19 0.97 -1.31
CA LYS A 127 -11.43 1.36 -0.12
C LYS A 127 -10.09 2.00 -0.50
N LEU A 128 -9.41 1.51 -1.54
CA LEU A 128 -8.21 2.14 -2.06
C LEU A 128 -8.49 3.57 -2.54
N ALA A 129 -9.57 3.78 -3.32
CA ALA A 129 -9.96 5.11 -3.78
C ALA A 129 -10.30 6.05 -2.61
N GLN A 130 -11.00 5.56 -1.58
CA GLN A 130 -11.25 6.33 -0.36
C GLN A 130 -9.96 6.67 0.39
N ASP A 131 -9.07 5.70 0.56
CA ASP A 131 -7.86 5.87 1.36
C ASP A 131 -6.89 6.88 0.71
N VAL A 132 -6.79 6.93 -0.62
CA VAL A 132 -5.93 7.91 -1.27
C VAL A 132 -6.47 9.32 -1.11
N THR A 133 -7.79 9.54 -1.24
CA THR A 133 -8.40 10.87 -1.17
C THR A 133 -8.63 11.37 0.26
N HIS A 134 -8.94 10.49 1.21
CA HIS A 134 -9.31 10.88 2.57
C HIS A 134 -8.23 10.62 3.62
N VAL A 135 -7.23 9.79 3.29
CA VAL A 135 -6.15 9.47 4.22
C VAL A 135 -4.81 9.96 3.68
N MET A 136 -4.41 9.54 2.47
CA MET A 136 -3.08 9.89 1.95
C MET A 136 -2.95 11.37 1.64
N ASP A 137 -3.98 12.02 1.09
CA ASP A 137 -3.95 13.46 0.84
C ASP A 137 -3.80 14.27 2.13
N GLU A 138 -4.45 13.85 3.22
CA GLU A 138 -4.27 14.48 4.54
C GLU A 138 -2.85 14.27 5.08
N ILE A 139 -2.31 13.03 4.97
CA ILE A 139 -0.94 12.74 5.40
C ILE A 139 0.08 13.57 4.59
N ILE A 140 -0.11 13.71 3.28
CA ILE A 140 0.76 14.52 2.41
C ILE A 140 0.81 15.97 2.90
N GLN A 141 -0.32 16.51 3.32
CA GLN A 141 -0.43 17.88 3.87
C GLN A 141 0.09 17.99 5.31
N GLY A 142 0.44 16.86 5.96
CA GLY A 142 0.87 16.81 7.37
C GLY A 142 -0.29 16.85 8.36
N ASN A 143 -1.53 16.70 7.90
CA ASN A 143 -2.73 16.67 8.73
C ASN A 143 -3.00 15.26 9.28
N GLN A 144 -3.68 15.20 10.42
CA GLN A 144 -4.12 13.93 10.99
C GLN A 144 -5.34 13.41 10.25
N PRO A 145 -5.26 12.22 9.60
CA PRO A 145 -6.41 11.62 8.94
C PRO A 145 -7.53 11.30 9.91
N GLN A 146 -8.77 11.41 9.44
CA GLN A 146 -9.95 10.97 10.16
C GLN A 146 -10.30 9.54 9.74
N TYR A 147 -10.55 8.68 10.71
CA TYR A 147 -10.91 7.28 10.47
C TYR A 147 -12.29 6.98 11.03
N GLU A 148 -13.12 6.32 10.25
CA GLU A 148 -14.48 5.92 10.65
C GLU A 148 -14.49 4.90 11.79
N GLN A 149 -13.47 4.06 11.86
CA GLN A 149 -13.38 2.96 12.83
C GLN A 149 -12.22 3.17 13.81
N GLY A 150 -12.51 2.95 15.09
CA GLY A 150 -11.49 2.80 16.12
C GLY A 150 -10.69 1.51 15.96
N ILE A 151 -9.53 1.45 16.59
CA ILE A 151 -8.69 0.25 16.66
C ILE A 151 -9.05 -0.53 17.93
N ASP A 152 -9.26 -1.84 17.80
CA ASP A 152 -9.35 -2.77 18.93
C ASP A 152 -8.02 -3.55 19.03
N VAL A 153 -7.34 -3.44 20.18
CA VAL A 153 -6.10 -4.16 20.49
C VAL A 153 -6.23 -4.94 21.80
N THR A 154 -7.47 -5.22 22.22
CA THR A 154 -7.73 -5.99 23.45
C THR A 154 -7.23 -7.42 23.30
N TYR A 155 -6.95 -8.06 24.43
CA TYR A 155 -6.59 -9.48 24.47
C TYR A 155 -7.66 -10.35 23.77
N GLU A 156 -8.94 -10.05 23.99
CA GLU A 156 -10.05 -10.78 23.37
C GLU A 156 -10.05 -10.65 21.83
N PHE A 157 -9.75 -9.46 21.31
CA PHE A 157 -9.58 -9.25 19.88
C PHE A 157 -8.42 -10.08 19.33
N LEU A 158 -7.25 -10.04 19.97
CA LEU A 158 -6.06 -10.77 19.54
C LEU A 158 -6.30 -12.29 19.61
N LYS A 159 -6.93 -12.78 20.66
CA LYS A 159 -7.28 -14.20 20.82
C LYS A 159 -8.21 -14.70 19.73
N ARG A 160 -9.22 -13.90 19.37
CA ARG A 160 -10.21 -14.26 18.35
C ARG A 160 -9.64 -14.20 16.93
N ASN A 161 -8.78 -13.22 16.63
CA ASN A 161 -8.27 -12.95 15.29
C ASN A 161 -6.83 -13.42 15.06
N GLY A 162 -6.10 -13.80 16.10
CA GLY A 162 -4.70 -14.14 16.05
C GLY A 162 -4.40 -15.62 15.74
N THR A 163 -5.33 -16.34 15.11
CA THR A 163 -5.04 -17.71 14.65
C THR A 163 -3.87 -17.70 13.68
N PHE A 164 -2.81 -18.43 14.02
CA PHE A 164 -1.59 -18.46 13.23
C PHE A 164 -1.84 -19.06 11.85
N SER A 165 -1.71 -18.21 10.82
CA SER A 165 -1.81 -18.59 9.41
C SER A 165 -1.03 -17.58 8.57
N THR A 166 -0.31 -18.07 7.58
CA THR A 166 0.45 -17.23 6.64
C THR A 166 -0.43 -16.33 5.78
N GLY A 167 -1.73 -16.61 5.70
CA GLY A 167 -2.72 -15.76 5.04
C GLY A 167 -3.37 -14.72 5.95
N ASN A 168 -3.12 -14.75 7.25
CA ASN A 168 -3.73 -13.84 8.22
C ASN A 168 -2.99 -12.50 8.25
N ALA A 169 -3.70 -11.41 7.90
CA ALA A 169 -3.13 -10.07 7.85
C ALA A 169 -2.59 -9.59 9.21
N LEU A 170 -3.28 -9.92 10.32
CA LEU A 170 -2.83 -9.60 11.66
C LEU A 170 -1.50 -10.30 11.98
N ILE A 171 -1.39 -11.59 11.66
CA ILE A 171 -0.16 -12.36 11.89
C ILE A 171 0.99 -11.81 11.05
N LYS A 172 0.76 -11.52 9.78
CA LYS A 172 1.77 -10.87 8.91
C LYS A 172 2.23 -9.54 9.49
N GLY A 173 1.29 -8.67 9.92
CA GLY A 173 1.63 -7.41 10.57
C GLY A 173 2.46 -7.61 11.85
N LEU A 174 2.08 -8.55 12.71
CA LEU A 174 2.85 -8.85 13.93
C LEU A 174 4.25 -9.39 13.62
N LEU A 175 4.42 -10.19 12.56
CA LEU A 175 5.73 -10.65 12.12
C LEU A 175 6.63 -9.49 11.66
N CYS A 176 6.06 -8.43 11.08
CA CYS A 176 6.81 -7.23 10.71
C CYS A 176 7.39 -6.48 11.92
N LEU A 177 6.87 -6.68 13.14
CA LEU A 177 7.47 -6.10 14.37
C LEU A 177 8.71 -6.87 14.85
N LEU A 178 8.92 -8.08 14.35
CA LEU A 178 10.01 -8.97 14.76
C LEU A 178 11.16 -8.98 13.72
N ALA A 179 10.94 -8.39 12.56
CA ALA A 179 11.91 -8.27 11.50
C ALA A 179 12.79 -7.04 11.67
#